data_ab39c02dd69249d93deecad19f128db5
#
_entry.id   ab39c02dd69249d93deecad19f128db5
#
_cell.length_a   1.000
_cell.length_b   1.000
_cell.length_c   1.000
_cell.angle_alpha   90.00
_cell.angle_beta   90.00
_cell.angle_gamma   90.00
#
_symmetry.space_group_name_H-M   'P 1'
#
loop_
_entity.id
_entity.type
_entity.pdbx_description
1 polymer ?
#
loop_
_entity_poly.entity_id
_entity_poly.type
_entity_poly.pdbx_seq_one_letter_code
_entity_poly.pdbx_strand_id
1 'polypeptide(L)'
;STGVYILDAALSAKLLGGGISTSRITGLLGESGSGKSYIAYSICKSAQKDGYSIIYIDTEESLDLEDLPKFGLDPSLDKFRLVRSNKVEDVNMVLTQMLDELKESKLDGYEIPKIMIVLDSIGMMSSNKEKNDLLKGEIKQDMTRAKQLNALFRSINTDLGFLEIPMICCNHTYLSQDLFPKEISKGGMGLVYSASVLGFLSKSKLKTGEEDEMDLGQSGISVLFKTQKNRLAKPKKIRFDISFAHGMNPYTGLDAFCRPEYFSKIGICQGKMDVDKKTGEMTFVPGGNRWYINHLNKSVTTKQLFSSAIFTPDVLKSMEPIVNDYFKFKSLQEIEEVEKEFDEIISGGDSDSDTLDAGDFFDVN
;
A
#
# COMPACT_ATOMS: atom_id res chain seq x y z
N SER A 1 6.61 -8.22 -1.35
CA SER A 1 6.67 -7.08 -0.42
C SER A 1 6.70 -5.76 -1.18
N THR A 2 6.20 -4.68 -0.57
CA THR A 2 6.29 -3.31 -1.09
C THR A 2 7.63 -2.65 -0.77
N GLY A 3 8.40 -3.23 0.15
CA GLY A 3 9.61 -2.64 0.70
C GLY A 3 9.38 -1.72 1.91
N VAL A 4 8.13 -1.56 2.37
CA VAL A 4 7.76 -0.78 3.57
C VAL A 4 6.88 -1.65 4.46
N TYR A 5 7.32 -1.93 5.67
CA TYR A 5 6.65 -2.86 6.58
C TYR A 5 5.19 -2.50 6.87
N ILE A 6 4.93 -1.22 7.17
CA ILE A 6 3.56 -0.79 7.47
C ILE A 6 2.63 -0.87 6.25
N LEU A 7 3.16 -0.66 5.04
CA LEU A 7 2.38 -0.79 3.80
C LEU A 7 2.08 -2.27 3.52
N ASP A 8 3.05 -3.17 3.73
CA ASP A 8 2.84 -4.61 3.63
C ASP A 8 1.74 -5.08 4.59
N ALA A 9 1.77 -4.62 5.85
CA ALA A 9 0.73 -4.92 6.84
C ALA A 9 -0.64 -4.35 6.44
N ALA A 10 -0.69 -3.13 5.92
CA ALA A 10 -1.95 -2.51 5.47
C ALA A 10 -2.58 -3.23 4.27
N LEU A 11 -1.78 -3.89 3.44
CA LEU A 11 -2.27 -4.65 2.29
C LEU A 11 -2.73 -6.07 2.66
N SER A 12 -2.06 -6.74 3.60
CA SER A 12 -2.24 -8.18 3.86
C SER A 12 -2.46 -8.58 5.32
N ALA A 13 -2.53 -7.63 6.25
CA ALA A 13 -2.54 -7.85 7.70
C ALA A 13 -1.31 -8.63 8.23
N LYS A 14 -0.18 -8.56 7.54
CA LYS A 14 1.09 -9.21 7.92
C LYS A 14 2.23 -8.22 7.87
N LEU A 15 2.87 -7.98 9.01
CA LEU A 15 4.04 -7.10 9.10
C LEU A 15 5.26 -7.75 8.44
N LEU A 16 5.50 -9.01 8.74
CA LEU A 16 6.58 -9.80 8.16
C LEU A 16 6.01 -10.78 7.12
N GLY A 17 6.67 -10.86 5.96
CA GLY A 17 6.18 -11.70 4.85
C GLY A 17 4.87 -11.23 4.22
N GLY A 18 4.47 -9.99 4.50
CA GLY A 18 3.29 -9.36 3.91
C GLY A 18 3.53 -8.74 2.52
N GLY A 19 2.57 -7.95 2.06
CA GLY A 19 2.59 -7.26 0.77
C GLY A 19 1.36 -7.53 -0.08
N ILE A 20 1.52 -7.50 -1.41
CA ILE A 20 0.42 -7.77 -2.34
C ILE A 20 0.07 -9.26 -2.39
N SER A 21 -1.18 -9.57 -2.70
CA SER A 21 -1.62 -10.95 -2.96
C SER A 21 -1.02 -11.50 -4.24
N THR A 22 -0.64 -12.78 -4.24
CA THR A 22 -0.05 -13.49 -5.38
C THR A 22 -1.07 -13.93 -6.44
N SER A 23 -2.36 -13.73 -6.22
CA SER A 23 -3.42 -14.24 -7.11
C SER A 23 -4.52 -13.22 -7.37
N ARG A 24 -4.25 -11.92 -7.14
CA ARG A 24 -5.30 -10.92 -7.17
C ARG A 24 -4.80 -9.57 -7.70
N ILE A 25 -5.77 -8.72 -8.09
CA ILE A 25 -5.52 -7.36 -8.55
C ILE A 25 -5.42 -6.42 -7.34
N THR A 26 -4.32 -5.65 -7.29
CA THR A 26 -4.10 -4.54 -6.36
C THR A 26 -4.10 -3.24 -7.14
N GLY A 27 -5.00 -2.32 -6.81
CA GLY A 27 -5.08 -1.00 -7.41
C GLY A 27 -4.38 0.06 -6.55
N LEU A 28 -3.47 0.81 -7.16
CA LEU A 28 -2.80 1.99 -6.60
C LEU A 28 -3.34 3.24 -7.30
N LEU A 29 -4.14 4.02 -6.57
CA LEU A 29 -4.83 5.19 -7.11
C LEU A 29 -4.31 6.46 -6.45
N GLY A 30 -4.23 7.55 -7.21
CA GLY A 30 -3.81 8.84 -6.65
C GLY A 30 -3.40 9.84 -7.73
N GLU A 31 -3.18 11.07 -7.33
CA GLU A 31 -2.71 12.13 -8.21
C GLU A 31 -1.34 11.84 -8.84
N SER A 32 -0.97 12.60 -9.86
CA SER A 32 0.37 12.50 -10.45
C SER A 32 1.46 12.83 -9.42
N GLY A 33 2.55 12.05 -9.44
CA GLY A 33 3.66 12.21 -8.51
C GLY A 33 3.35 11.79 -7.06
N SER A 34 2.27 11.03 -6.80
CA SER A 34 1.98 10.48 -5.46
C SER A 34 2.77 9.21 -5.10
N GLY A 35 3.66 8.75 -5.99
CA GLY A 35 4.53 7.59 -5.75
C GLY A 35 4.02 6.24 -6.25
N LYS A 36 2.90 6.19 -7.01
CA LYS A 36 2.31 4.93 -7.53
C LYS A 36 3.32 4.06 -8.27
N SER A 37 3.92 4.60 -9.33
CA SER A 37 4.92 3.88 -10.15
C SER A 37 6.15 3.48 -9.34
N TYR A 38 6.60 4.35 -8.42
CA TYR A 38 7.72 4.06 -7.54
C TYR A 38 7.45 2.86 -6.61
N ILE A 39 6.26 2.80 -6.03
CA ILE A 39 5.79 1.65 -5.23
C ILE A 39 5.71 0.40 -6.12
N ALA A 40 5.17 0.52 -7.33
CA ALA A 40 5.10 -0.58 -8.29
C ALA A 40 6.51 -1.12 -8.62
N TYR A 41 7.51 -0.26 -8.87
CA TYR A 41 8.91 -0.68 -9.09
C TYR A 41 9.50 -1.39 -7.88
N SER A 42 9.22 -0.92 -6.68
CA SER A 42 9.69 -1.59 -5.46
C SER A 42 9.09 -2.99 -5.29
N ILE A 43 7.81 -3.15 -5.62
CA ILE A 43 7.14 -4.46 -5.63
C ILE A 43 7.74 -5.36 -6.73
N CYS A 44 7.97 -4.83 -7.95
CA CYS A 44 8.64 -5.56 -9.02
C CYS A 44 10.02 -6.06 -8.61
N LYS A 45 10.82 -5.21 -7.95
CA LYS A 45 12.14 -5.58 -7.41
C LYS A 45 12.04 -6.72 -6.39
N SER A 46 11.06 -6.67 -5.49
CA SER A 46 10.82 -7.76 -4.56
C SER A 46 10.38 -9.03 -5.29
N ALA A 47 9.49 -8.92 -6.26
CA ALA A 47 9.01 -10.05 -7.04
C ALA A 47 10.13 -10.72 -7.85
N GLN A 48 11.03 -9.95 -8.48
CA GLN A 48 12.19 -10.51 -9.18
C GLN A 48 13.11 -11.31 -8.24
N LYS A 49 13.31 -10.85 -7.00
CA LYS A 49 14.05 -11.61 -5.98
C LYS A 49 13.38 -12.93 -5.63
N ASP A 50 12.06 -12.98 -5.68
CA ASP A 50 11.24 -14.18 -5.42
C ASP A 50 11.08 -15.05 -6.68
N GLY A 51 11.82 -14.73 -7.76
CA GLY A 51 11.87 -15.50 -9.01
C GLY A 51 10.76 -15.17 -10.01
N TYR A 52 10.05 -14.07 -9.85
CA TYR A 52 9.04 -13.64 -10.82
C TYR A 52 9.66 -12.92 -12.01
N SER A 53 9.10 -13.17 -13.19
CA SER A 53 9.27 -12.35 -14.39
C SER A 53 8.18 -11.27 -14.42
N ILE A 54 8.57 -10.04 -14.74
CA ILE A 54 7.65 -8.90 -14.76
C ILE A 54 7.18 -8.63 -16.17
N ILE A 55 5.87 -8.50 -16.36
CA ILE A 55 5.26 -7.94 -17.56
C ILE A 55 4.73 -6.56 -17.21
N TYR A 56 5.43 -5.53 -17.66
CA TYR A 56 5.09 -4.15 -17.39
C TYR A 56 4.45 -3.52 -18.63
N ILE A 57 3.17 -3.16 -18.50
CA ILE A 57 2.42 -2.49 -19.54
C ILE A 57 2.44 -1.00 -19.24
N ASP A 58 3.28 -0.27 -19.98
CA ASP A 58 3.44 1.18 -19.88
C ASP A 58 2.56 1.87 -20.93
N THR A 59 1.54 2.55 -20.46
CA THR A 59 0.59 3.28 -21.32
C THR A 59 0.95 4.76 -21.44
N GLU A 60 1.91 5.25 -20.69
CA GLU A 60 2.38 6.63 -20.68
C GLU A 60 3.68 6.81 -21.46
N GLU A 61 4.31 5.70 -21.86
CA GLU A 61 5.64 5.65 -22.50
C GLU A 61 6.70 6.41 -21.67
N SER A 62 6.59 6.27 -20.33
CA SER A 62 7.39 7.01 -19.36
C SER A 62 8.59 6.22 -18.84
N LEU A 63 8.67 4.91 -19.10
CA LEU A 63 9.70 4.02 -18.60
C LEU A 63 10.69 3.63 -19.70
N ASP A 64 11.97 3.87 -19.46
CA ASP A 64 13.05 3.34 -20.27
C ASP A 64 13.73 2.15 -19.59
N LEU A 65 14.06 1.11 -20.38
CA LEU A 65 14.70 -0.09 -19.87
C LEU A 65 16.07 0.21 -19.24
N GLU A 66 16.76 1.23 -19.75
CA GLU A 66 18.06 1.70 -19.24
C GLU A 66 17.96 2.31 -17.82
N ASP A 67 16.76 2.75 -17.42
CA ASP A 67 16.52 3.32 -16.09
C ASP A 67 16.15 2.26 -15.04
N LEU A 68 15.77 1.05 -15.43
CA LEU A 68 15.38 -0.02 -14.51
C LEU A 68 16.45 -0.34 -13.45
N PRO A 69 17.75 -0.41 -13.76
CA PRO A 69 18.78 -0.64 -12.75
C PRO A 69 18.84 0.44 -11.66
N LYS A 70 18.44 1.70 -11.96
CA LYS A 70 18.35 2.78 -10.95
C LYS A 70 17.33 2.46 -9.85
N PHE A 71 16.30 1.67 -10.18
CA PHE A 71 15.30 1.17 -9.24
C PHE A 71 15.67 -0.20 -8.66
N GLY A 72 16.83 -0.76 -9.06
CA GLY A 72 17.30 -2.08 -8.64
C GLY A 72 16.53 -3.21 -9.30
N LEU A 73 16.01 -3.00 -10.51
CA LEU A 73 15.35 -3.97 -11.36
C LEU A 73 16.32 -4.54 -12.39
N ASP A 74 16.20 -5.82 -12.68
CA ASP A 74 16.93 -6.50 -13.76
C ASP A 74 16.16 -6.32 -15.07
N PRO A 75 16.75 -5.64 -16.10
CA PRO A 75 16.10 -5.38 -17.38
C PRO A 75 16.18 -6.54 -18.37
N SER A 76 16.81 -7.66 -18.02
CA SER A 76 16.95 -8.81 -18.94
C SER A 76 15.57 -9.34 -19.37
N LEU A 77 15.46 -9.81 -20.63
CA LEU A 77 14.17 -10.16 -21.25
C LEU A 77 13.44 -11.29 -20.55
N ASP A 78 14.15 -12.18 -19.87
CA ASP A 78 13.59 -13.25 -19.06
C ASP A 78 13.08 -12.77 -17.70
N LYS A 79 13.49 -11.58 -17.25
CA LYS A 79 13.12 -10.96 -15.97
C LYS A 79 12.16 -9.79 -16.10
N PHE A 80 12.23 -9.04 -17.22
CA PHE A 80 11.40 -7.87 -17.41
C PHE A 80 11.00 -7.68 -18.87
N ARG A 81 9.72 -7.70 -19.15
CA ARG A 81 9.15 -7.42 -20.46
C ARG A 81 8.34 -6.14 -20.42
N LEU A 82 8.80 -5.14 -21.18
CA LEU A 82 8.11 -3.87 -21.34
C LEU A 82 7.19 -3.92 -22.56
N VAL A 83 5.90 -3.69 -22.34
CA VAL A 83 4.87 -3.57 -23.39
C VAL A 83 4.42 -2.11 -23.43
N ARG A 84 4.68 -1.43 -24.54
CA ARG A 84 4.23 -0.06 -24.77
C ARG A 84 2.98 -0.07 -25.61
N SER A 85 1.84 0.17 -25.00
CA SER A 85 0.56 0.41 -25.69
C SER A 85 -0.40 1.16 -24.81
N ASN A 86 -1.04 2.17 -25.37
CA ASN A 86 -2.11 2.91 -24.71
C ASN A 86 -3.50 2.56 -25.29
N LYS A 87 -3.62 1.50 -26.10
CA LYS A 87 -4.89 1.03 -26.64
C LYS A 87 -5.47 -0.09 -25.79
N VAL A 88 -6.72 0.09 -25.37
CA VAL A 88 -7.41 -0.94 -24.56
C VAL A 88 -7.50 -2.26 -25.31
N GLU A 89 -7.75 -2.23 -26.63
CA GLU A 89 -7.87 -3.41 -27.47
C GLU A 89 -6.57 -4.20 -27.53
N ASP A 90 -5.43 -3.52 -27.70
CA ASP A 90 -4.11 -4.19 -27.76
C ASP A 90 -3.76 -4.85 -26.44
N VAL A 91 -3.96 -4.11 -25.32
CA VAL A 91 -3.71 -4.62 -23.96
C VAL A 91 -4.63 -5.81 -23.66
N ASN A 92 -5.90 -5.73 -24.06
CA ASN A 92 -6.85 -6.83 -23.88
C ASN A 92 -6.39 -8.07 -24.64
N MET A 93 -5.99 -7.91 -25.90
CA MET A 93 -5.50 -9.01 -26.73
C MET A 93 -4.26 -9.67 -26.10
N VAL A 94 -3.25 -8.88 -25.73
CA VAL A 94 -2.00 -9.40 -25.13
C VAL A 94 -2.28 -10.16 -23.83
N LEU A 95 -3.05 -9.58 -22.93
CA LEU A 95 -3.35 -10.22 -21.65
C LEU A 95 -4.20 -11.47 -21.80
N THR A 96 -5.25 -11.43 -22.64
CA THR A 96 -6.13 -12.59 -22.83
C THR A 96 -5.38 -13.75 -23.47
N GLN A 97 -4.64 -13.52 -24.56
CA GLN A 97 -3.88 -14.58 -25.22
C GLN A 97 -2.85 -15.22 -24.29
N MET A 98 -2.07 -14.39 -23.58
CA MET A 98 -1.06 -14.90 -22.65
C MET A 98 -1.68 -15.73 -21.52
N LEU A 99 -2.78 -15.25 -20.93
CA LEU A 99 -3.44 -15.95 -19.82
C LEU A 99 -4.09 -17.26 -20.29
N ASP A 100 -4.67 -17.28 -21.50
CA ASP A 100 -5.24 -18.50 -22.08
C ASP A 100 -4.15 -19.55 -22.36
N GLU A 101 -3.02 -19.17 -22.96
CA GLU A 101 -1.88 -20.08 -23.21
C GLU A 101 -1.31 -20.66 -21.90
N LEU A 102 -1.15 -19.82 -20.87
CA LEU A 102 -0.69 -20.28 -19.56
C LEU A 102 -1.69 -21.21 -18.87
N LYS A 103 -2.98 -20.95 -19.05
CA LYS A 103 -4.05 -21.77 -18.50
C LYS A 103 -4.12 -23.13 -19.16
N GLU A 104 -4.03 -23.20 -20.49
CA GLU A 104 -3.93 -24.45 -21.26
C GLU A 104 -2.71 -25.25 -20.78
N SER A 105 -1.53 -24.62 -20.73
CA SER A 105 -0.31 -25.28 -20.27
C SER A 105 -0.46 -25.87 -18.87
N LYS A 106 -1.08 -25.10 -17.93
CA LYS A 106 -1.33 -25.58 -16.56
C LYS A 106 -2.32 -26.74 -16.52
N LEU A 107 -3.36 -26.70 -17.35
CA LEU A 107 -4.36 -27.78 -17.44
C LEU A 107 -3.75 -29.06 -18.04
N ASP A 108 -2.79 -28.95 -18.96
CA ASP A 108 -2.02 -30.04 -19.53
C ASP A 108 -0.94 -30.58 -18.55
N GLY A 109 -0.83 -30.01 -17.35
CA GLY A 109 0.08 -30.49 -16.32
C GLY A 109 1.50 -29.90 -16.40
N TYR A 110 1.73 -28.89 -17.23
CA TYR A 110 3.02 -28.19 -17.25
C TYR A 110 3.15 -27.19 -16.11
N GLU A 111 4.38 -27.05 -15.61
CA GLU A 111 4.70 -25.99 -14.67
C GLU A 111 4.74 -24.63 -15.38
N ILE A 112 3.98 -23.66 -14.88
CA ILE A 112 3.95 -22.32 -15.44
C ILE A 112 4.98 -21.41 -14.76
N PRO A 113 5.60 -20.47 -15.50
CA PRO A 113 6.55 -19.53 -14.91
C PRO A 113 5.85 -18.59 -13.91
N LYS A 114 6.58 -18.18 -12.88
CA LYS A 114 6.13 -17.14 -11.97
C LYS A 114 6.12 -15.80 -12.70
N ILE A 115 4.94 -15.24 -12.91
CA ILE A 115 4.75 -13.98 -13.64
C ILE A 115 4.03 -12.99 -12.73
N MET A 116 4.40 -11.72 -12.81
CA MET A 116 3.68 -10.60 -12.22
C MET A 116 3.38 -9.57 -13.31
N ILE A 117 2.16 -9.04 -13.30
CA ILE A 117 1.69 -8.06 -14.28
C ILE A 117 1.58 -6.70 -13.62
N VAL A 118 2.07 -5.65 -14.30
CA VAL A 118 1.86 -4.25 -13.94
C VAL A 118 1.22 -3.52 -15.10
N LEU A 119 0.15 -2.76 -14.83
CA LEU A 119 -0.50 -1.87 -15.78
C LEU A 119 -0.41 -0.43 -15.25
N ASP A 120 0.39 0.41 -15.89
CA ASP A 120 0.66 1.79 -15.49
C ASP A 120 0.55 2.73 -16.71
N SER A 121 -0.50 3.56 -16.81
CA SER A 121 -1.68 3.68 -15.98
C SER A 121 -2.97 3.47 -16.79
N ILE A 122 -4.03 3.01 -16.13
CA ILE A 122 -5.34 2.81 -16.78
C ILE A 122 -5.89 4.12 -17.34
N GLY A 123 -5.65 5.25 -16.65
CA GLY A 123 -6.18 6.55 -16.99
C GLY A 123 -5.75 7.11 -18.35
N MET A 124 -4.62 6.61 -18.89
CA MET A 124 -4.04 7.05 -20.17
C MET A 124 -4.46 6.16 -21.35
N MET A 125 -5.14 5.06 -21.09
CA MET A 125 -5.61 4.19 -22.18
C MET A 125 -6.72 4.85 -22.98
N SER A 126 -6.76 4.60 -24.29
CA SER A 126 -7.78 5.05 -25.22
C SER A 126 -8.36 3.88 -26.02
N SER A 127 -9.59 3.99 -26.51
CA SER A 127 -10.14 3.02 -27.45
C SER A 127 -9.78 3.38 -28.90
N ASN A 128 -9.78 2.40 -29.80
CA ASN A 128 -9.64 2.64 -31.23
C ASN A 128 -10.73 3.58 -31.74
N LYS A 129 -11.93 3.49 -31.19
CA LYS A 129 -13.04 4.37 -31.55
C LYS A 129 -12.75 5.81 -31.15
N GLU A 130 -12.27 6.06 -29.92
CA GLU A 130 -11.89 7.40 -29.45
C GLU A 130 -10.83 8.02 -30.35
N LYS A 131 -9.80 7.26 -30.77
CA LYS A 131 -8.79 7.73 -31.73
C LYS A 131 -9.36 8.06 -33.09
N ASN A 132 -10.25 7.23 -33.62
CA ASN A 132 -10.90 7.44 -34.92
C ASN A 132 -11.82 8.65 -34.90
N ASP A 133 -12.57 8.89 -33.82
CA ASP A 133 -13.44 10.04 -33.68
C ASP A 133 -12.61 11.34 -33.60
N LEU A 134 -11.49 11.34 -32.88
CA LEU A 134 -10.56 12.49 -32.86
C LEU A 134 -9.97 12.80 -34.22
N LEU A 135 -9.59 11.77 -35.03
CA LEU A 135 -9.10 11.97 -36.39
C LEU A 135 -10.15 12.60 -37.32
N LYS A 136 -11.44 12.38 -37.06
CA LYS A 136 -12.56 12.98 -37.79
C LYS A 136 -12.95 14.36 -37.26
N GLY A 137 -12.30 14.86 -36.22
CA GLY A 137 -12.65 16.08 -35.52
C GLY A 137 -13.94 15.99 -34.69
N GLU A 138 -14.40 14.79 -34.40
CA GLU A 138 -15.60 14.54 -33.62
C GLU A 138 -15.24 14.34 -32.15
N ILE A 139 -15.61 15.26 -31.26
CA ILE A 139 -15.48 15.15 -29.82
C ILE A 139 -16.82 14.64 -29.27
N LYS A 140 -16.96 13.30 -29.20
CA LYS A 140 -18.14 12.65 -28.59
C LYS A 140 -17.77 12.03 -27.27
N GLN A 141 -18.67 12.12 -26.27
CA GLN A 141 -18.52 11.40 -25.03
C GLN A 141 -18.67 9.90 -25.30
N ASP A 142 -17.55 9.18 -25.33
CA ASP A 142 -17.53 7.76 -25.67
C ASP A 142 -17.40 6.87 -24.43
N MET A 143 -18.41 6.03 -24.18
CA MET A 143 -18.42 5.03 -23.12
C MET A 143 -17.72 3.73 -23.52
N THR A 144 -17.20 3.62 -24.74
CA THR A 144 -16.62 2.38 -25.28
C THR A 144 -15.39 1.96 -24.47
N ARG A 145 -14.50 2.91 -24.16
CA ARG A 145 -13.33 2.65 -23.32
C ARG A 145 -13.69 2.06 -21.96
N ALA A 146 -14.65 2.67 -21.24
CA ALA A 146 -15.08 2.18 -19.94
C ALA A 146 -15.72 0.79 -20.03
N LYS A 147 -16.50 0.51 -21.07
CA LYS A 147 -17.07 -0.83 -21.31
C LYS A 147 -16.00 -1.87 -21.61
N GLN A 148 -15.00 -1.53 -22.42
CA GLN A 148 -13.88 -2.42 -22.75
C GLN A 148 -13.00 -2.72 -21.54
N LEU A 149 -12.67 -1.70 -20.72
CA LEU A 149 -11.94 -1.89 -19.46
C LEU A 149 -12.72 -2.76 -18.48
N ASN A 150 -14.02 -2.56 -18.34
CA ASN A 150 -14.86 -3.41 -17.51
C ASN A 150 -14.87 -4.86 -18.00
N ALA A 151 -14.93 -5.08 -19.33
CA ALA A 151 -14.88 -6.40 -19.91
C ALA A 151 -13.51 -7.07 -19.67
N LEU A 152 -12.41 -6.34 -19.90
CA LEU A 152 -11.05 -6.80 -19.65
C LEU A 152 -10.89 -7.28 -18.19
N PHE A 153 -11.16 -6.43 -17.21
CA PHE A 153 -10.97 -6.80 -15.80
C PHE A 153 -11.86 -7.96 -15.37
N ARG A 154 -13.05 -8.07 -15.93
CA ARG A 154 -13.95 -9.21 -15.65
C ARG A 154 -13.43 -10.51 -16.23
N SER A 155 -12.88 -10.50 -17.46
CA SER A 155 -12.35 -11.71 -18.11
C SER A 155 -11.09 -12.21 -17.41
N ILE A 156 -10.10 -11.33 -17.16
CA ILE A 156 -8.81 -11.75 -16.61
C ILE A 156 -8.85 -12.10 -15.12
N ASN A 157 -9.81 -11.59 -14.35
CA ASN A 157 -9.82 -11.75 -12.89
C ASN A 157 -9.85 -13.22 -12.42
N THR A 158 -10.61 -14.07 -13.12
CA THR A 158 -10.70 -15.50 -12.82
C THR A 158 -9.38 -16.22 -13.16
N ASP A 159 -8.79 -15.88 -14.31
CA ASP A 159 -7.57 -16.54 -14.80
C ASP A 159 -6.36 -16.12 -13.97
N LEU A 160 -6.26 -14.85 -13.55
CA LEU A 160 -5.25 -14.41 -12.59
C LEU A 160 -5.34 -15.19 -11.26
N GLY A 161 -6.56 -15.45 -10.78
CA GLY A 161 -6.78 -16.27 -9.58
C GLY A 161 -6.35 -17.73 -9.77
N PHE A 162 -6.73 -18.36 -10.87
CA PHE A 162 -6.40 -19.75 -11.19
C PHE A 162 -4.91 -19.96 -11.43
N LEU A 163 -4.25 -19.02 -12.10
CA LEU A 163 -2.83 -19.05 -12.43
C LEU A 163 -1.93 -18.53 -11.29
N GLU A 164 -2.50 -18.00 -10.24
CA GLU A 164 -1.78 -17.35 -9.11
C GLU A 164 -0.86 -16.21 -9.58
N ILE A 165 -1.34 -15.41 -10.53
CA ILE A 165 -0.62 -14.27 -11.08
C ILE A 165 -1.04 -12.99 -10.39
N PRO A 166 -0.14 -12.31 -9.64
CA PRO A 166 -0.40 -11.00 -9.07
C PRO A 166 -0.45 -9.92 -10.15
N MET A 167 -1.39 -8.99 -10.01
CA MET A 167 -1.48 -7.84 -10.90
C MET A 167 -1.55 -6.55 -10.11
N ILE A 168 -0.73 -5.56 -10.49
CA ILE A 168 -0.79 -4.19 -10.01
C ILE A 168 -1.38 -3.32 -11.11
N CYS A 169 -2.33 -2.47 -10.72
CA CYS A 169 -2.89 -1.46 -11.60
C CYS A 169 -2.70 -0.08 -10.99
N CYS A 170 -1.90 0.75 -11.63
CA CYS A 170 -1.80 2.17 -11.29
C CYS A 170 -2.90 2.96 -12.01
N ASN A 171 -3.46 3.94 -11.32
CA ASN A 171 -4.43 4.82 -11.95
C ASN A 171 -4.43 6.22 -11.36
N HIS A 172 -4.76 7.21 -12.19
CA HIS A 172 -4.94 8.58 -11.74
C HIS A 172 -6.32 8.78 -11.14
N THR A 173 -6.36 9.62 -10.11
CA THR A 173 -7.61 10.11 -9.52
C THR A 173 -7.83 11.58 -9.85
N TYR A 174 -9.07 12.02 -9.79
CA TYR A 174 -9.48 13.40 -9.80
C TYR A 174 -10.54 13.62 -8.72
N LEU A 175 -10.66 14.86 -8.26
CA LEU A 175 -11.70 15.21 -7.31
C LEU A 175 -13.02 15.42 -8.06
N SER A 176 -14.12 14.88 -7.52
CA SER A 176 -15.46 15.17 -8.04
C SER A 176 -15.77 16.67 -7.89
N GLN A 177 -16.67 17.17 -8.73
CA GLN A 177 -17.11 18.58 -8.69
C GLN A 177 -18.28 18.80 -7.70
N ASP A 178 -18.51 17.87 -6.80
CA ASP A 178 -19.56 17.95 -5.80
C ASP A 178 -19.20 18.95 -4.68
N LEU A 179 -20.19 19.37 -3.89
CA LEU A 179 -20.01 20.21 -2.70
C LEU A 179 -19.02 19.60 -1.69
N PHE A 180 -18.95 18.26 -1.65
CA PHE A 180 -17.98 17.48 -0.89
C PHE A 180 -17.14 16.63 -1.86
N PRO A 181 -16.02 17.15 -2.36
CA PRO A 181 -15.21 16.46 -3.35
C PRO A 181 -14.76 15.07 -2.90
N LYS A 182 -15.02 14.08 -3.74
CA LYS A 182 -14.56 12.69 -3.54
C LYS A 182 -13.49 12.36 -4.58
N GLU A 183 -12.51 11.58 -4.19
CA GLU A 183 -11.52 11.04 -5.12
C GLU A 183 -12.18 9.99 -6.03
N ILE A 184 -12.14 10.22 -7.33
CA ILE A 184 -12.71 9.34 -8.35
C ILE A 184 -11.59 8.78 -9.22
N SER A 185 -11.65 7.46 -9.45
CA SER A 185 -10.74 6.75 -10.37
C SER A 185 -11.09 7.07 -11.83
N LYS A 186 -10.10 7.39 -12.65
CA LYS A 186 -10.28 7.53 -14.10
C LYS A 186 -10.51 6.16 -14.76
N GLY A 187 -11.23 6.12 -15.88
CA GLY A 187 -11.39 4.89 -16.69
C GLY A 187 -12.51 3.94 -16.27
N GLY A 188 -13.43 4.38 -15.41
CA GLY A 188 -14.63 3.60 -15.05
C GLY A 188 -14.45 2.70 -13.84
N MET A 189 -15.47 1.89 -13.57
CA MET A 189 -15.59 1.09 -12.32
C MET A 189 -14.97 -0.31 -12.41
N GLY A 190 -14.44 -0.73 -13.58
CA GLY A 190 -13.94 -2.10 -13.79
C GLY A 190 -12.87 -2.50 -12.79
N LEU A 191 -11.86 -1.66 -12.59
CA LEU A 191 -10.82 -1.89 -11.58
C LEU A 191 -11.41 -1.95 -10.17
N VAL A 192 -12.33 -1.04 -9.84
CA VAL A 192 -12.94 -0.95 -8.49
C VAL A 192 -13.66 -2.23 -8.12
N TYR A 193 -14.38 -2.84 -9.06
CA TYR A 193 -15.09 -4.10 -8.81
C TYR A 193 -14.15 -5.31 -8.78
N SER A 194 -13.17 -5.38 -9.68
CA SER A 194 -12.30 -6.54 -9.84
C SER A 194 -11.17 -6.58 -8.82
N ALA A 195 -10.61 -5.45 -8.41
CA ALA A 195 -9.53 -5.41 -7.45
C ALA A 195 -9.95 -5.94 -6.07
N SER A 196 -9.06 -6.71 -5.45
CA SER A 196 -9.20 -7.17 -4.07
C SER A 196 -8.73 -6.14 -3.08
N VAL A 197 -7.76 -5.32 -3.48
CA VAL A 197 -7.24 -4.19 -2.69
C VAL A 197 -7.25 -2.94 -3.56
N LEU A 198 -7.79 -1.85 -3.04
CA LEU A 198 -7.73 -0.50 -3.62
C LEU A 198 -7.15 0.45 -2.59
N GLY A 199 -6.01 1.02 -2.90
CA GLY A 199 -5.33 2.01 -2.08
C GLY A 199 -5.25 3.36 -2.78
N PHE A 200 -5.69 4.41 -2.08
CA PHE A 200 -5.58 5.80 -2.50
C PHE A 200 -4.34 6.42 -1.89
N LEU A 201 -3.54 7.05 -2.73
CA LEU A 201 -2.31 7.73 -2.36
C LEU A 201 -2.50 9.24 -2.50
N SER A 202 -2.33 9.95 -1.42
CA SER A 202 -2.16 11.39 -1.41
C SER A 202 -0.78 11.75 -0.87
N LYS A 203 -0.21 12.87 -1.31
CA LYS A 203 1.14 13.28 -0.95
C LYS A 203 1.15 14.62 -0.22
N SER A 204 2.13 14.78 0.63
CA SER A 204 2.57 16.06 1.17
C SER A 204 4.09 16.19 1.02
N LYS A 205 4.59 17.41 1.03
CA LYS A 205 6.04 17.67 0.93
C LYS A 205 6.75 17.15 2.18
N LEU A 206 7.80 16.36 1.98
CA LEU A 206 8.74 16.02 3.05
C LEU A 206 9.81 17.15 3.08
N LYS A 207 9.81 17.94 4.17
CA LYS A 207 10.73 19.07 4.31
C LYS A 207 12.12 18.61 4.72
N THR A 208 13.15 19.18 4.10
CA THR A 208 14.51 19.14 4.64
C THR A 208 14.64 20.07 5.84
N GLY A 209 15.39 19.65 6.85
CA GLY A 209 15.71 20.52 7.98
C GLY A 209 16.88 21.48 7.71
N GLU A 210 17.50 21.43 6.52
CA GLU A 210 18.57 22.29 6.04
C GLU A 210 18.09 22.88 4.72
N GLU A 211 17.92 24.19 4.68
CA GLU A 211 17.62 24.94 3.47
C GLU A 211 18.94 25.10 2.70
N ASP A 212 19.17 24.22 1.72
CA ASP A 212 20.13 24.50 0.66
C ASP A 212 19.45 25.47 -0.31
N GLU A 213 20.08 26.61 -0.63
CA GLU A 213 19.51 27.64 -1.53
C GLU A 213 19.17 27.08 -2.93
N MET A 214 19.77 25.95 -3.34
CA MET A 214 19.48 25.24 -4.59
C MET A 214 18.38 24.17 -4.45
N ASP A 215 18.00 23.81 -3.24
CA ASP A 215 16.96 22.81 -2.99
C ASP A 215 15.62 23.53 -2.82
N LEU A 216 14.58 23.07 -3.52
CA LEU A 216 13.23 23.61 -3.41
C LEU A 216 12.61 23.38 -2.02
N GLY A 217 13.44 23.10 -0.98
CA GLY A 217 13.02 22.81 0.39
C GLY A 217 12.21 21.52 0.51
N GLN A 218 12.36 20.60 -0.46
CA GLN A 218 11.65 19.34 -0.51
C GLN A 218 12.63 18.19 -0.72
N SER A 219 12.80 17.33 0.31
CA SER A 219 13.67 16.14 0.25
C SER A 219 12.96 14.87 -0.22
N GLY A 220 11.64 14.95 -0.40
CA GLY A 220 10.82 13.80 -0.76
C GLY A 220 9.33 14.08 -0.63
N ILE A 221 8.57 13.03 -0.57
CA ILE A 221 7.13 13.08 -0.29
C ILE A 221 6.78 12.19 0.91
N SER A 222 5.89 12.68 1.73
CA SER A 222 5.20 11.86 2.74
C SER A 222 3.88 11.42 2.15
N VAL A 223 3.71 10.11 2.02
CA VAL A 223 2.56 9.48 1.37
C VAL A 223 1.55 9.07 2.43
N LEU A 224 0.32 9.56 2.31
CA LEU A 224 -0.82 9.02 3.03
C LEU A 224 -1.48 7.96 2.13
N PHE A 225 -1.43 6.72 2.55
CA PHE A 225 -2.09 5.60 1.89
C PHE A 225 -3.36 5.24 2.63
N LYS A 226 -4.50 5.33 1.94
CA LYS A 226 -5.82 4.99 2.46
C LYS A 226 -6.38 3.81 1.69
N THR A 227 -6.57 2.68 2.34
CA THR A 227 -7.29 1.56 1.74
C THR A 227 -8.79 1.85 1.72
N GLN A 228 -9.38 1.93 0.53
CA GLN A 228 -10.83 2.06 0.37
C GLN A 228 -11.51 0.69 0.34
N LYS A 229 -10.87 -0.30 -0.29
CA LYS A 229 -11.33 -1.67 -0.38
C LYS A 229 -10.16 -2.58 -0.07
N ASN A 230 -10.36 -3.50 0.85
CA ASN A 230 -9.38 -4.54 1.12
C ASN A 230 -10.12 -5.80 1.59
N ARG A 231 -9.88 -6.91 0.92
CA ARG A 231 -10.45 -8.21 1.27
C ARG A 231 -9.54 -9.04 2.18
N LEU A 232 -8.30 -8.56 2.41
CA LEU A 232 -7.26 -9.29 3.14
C LEU A 232 -6.96 -8.67 4.51
N ALA A 233 -7.23 -7.37 4.66
CA ALA A 233 -6.97 -6.61 5.88
C ALA A 233 -8.05 -5.55 6.11
N LYS A 234 -8.22 -5.12 7.35
CA LYS A 234 -9.12 -3.98 7.68
C LYS A 234 -8.69 -2.74 6.89
N PRO A 235 -9.61 -2.04 6.22
CA PRO A 235 -9.30 -0.76 5.57
C PRO A 235 -8.80 0.25 6.61
N LYS A 236 -7.62 0.79 6.39
CA LYS A 236 -6.95 1.73 7.30
C LYS A 236 -6.24 2.84 6.53
N LYS A 237 -5.85 3.87 7.26
CA LYS A 237 -4.97 4.95 6.78
C LYS A 237 -3.59 4.74 7.41
N ILE A 238 -2.56 4.77 6.60
CA ILE A 238 -1.17 4.72 7.06
C ILE A 238 -0.37 5.81 6.37
N ARG A 239 0.77 6.16 6.96
CA ARG A 239 1.70 7.15 6.40
C ARG A 239 3.09 6.54 6.32
N PHE A 240 3.79 6.81 5.22
CA PHE A 240 5.19 6.46 5.03
C PHE A 240 5.86 7.48 4.10
N ASP A 241 7.19 7.48 4.06
CA ASP A 241 7.94 8.50 3.35
C ASP A 241 8.72 7.90 2.16
N ILE A 242 8.79 8.67 1.08
CA ILE A 242 9.63 8.41 -0.09
C ILE A 242 10.62 9.57 -0.20
N SER A 243 11.88 9.31 0.11
CA SER A 243 12.97 10.27 -0.07
C SER A 243 13.45 10.29 -1.52
N PHE A 244 13.74 11.47 -2.07
CA PHE A 244 14.32 11.58 -3.41
C PHE A 244 15.73 11.05 -3.48
N ALA A 245 16.50 11.15 -2.39
CA ALA A 245 17.88 10.67 -2.31
C ALA A 245 18.00 9.17 -1.97
N HIS A 246 17.07 8.65 -1.13
CA HIS A 246 17.22 7.31 -0.53
C HIS A 246 16.05 6.36 -0.83
N GLY A 247 15.03 6.84 -1.53
CA GLY A 247 13.83 6.06 -1.84
C GLY A 247 12.93 5.84 -0.63
N MET A 248 12.17 4.74 -0.62
CA MET A 248 11.30 4.35 0.48
C MET A 248 12.12 3.81 1.65
N ASN A 249 11.90 4.37 2.84
CA ASN A 249 12.47 3.81 4.06
C ASN A 249 11.55 2.71 4.60
N PRO A 250 12.04 1.47 4.80
CA PRO A 250 11.22 0.34 5.23
C PRO A 250 10.50 0.54 6.56
N TYR A 251 11.03 1.38 7.45
CA TYR A 251 10.59 1.52 8.83
C TYR A 251 9.64 2.69 9.06
N THR A 252 9.50 3.62 8.10
CA THR A 252 8.60 4.78 8.27
C THR A 252 7.15 4.31 8.45
N GLY A 253 6.44 4.95 9.39
CA GLY A 253 5.07 4.61 9.79
C GLY A 253 4.97 3.57 10.90
N LEU A 254 6.07 2.85 11.27
CA LEU A 254 6.08 1.94 12.41
C LEU A 254 6.01 2.67 13.76
N ASP A 255 6.40 3.93 13.80
CA ASP A 255 6.30 4.81 14.98
C ASP A 255 4.87 4.91 15.52
N ALA A 256 3.86 4.76 14.67
CA ALA A 256 2.46 4.72 15.07
C ALA A 256 2.13 3.63 16.10
N PHE A 257 2.96 2.57 16.17
CA PHE A 257 2.83 1.47 17.12
C PHE A 257 3.81 1.55 18.29
N CYS A 258 4.74 2.52 18.29
CA CYS A 258 5.69 2.73 19.39
C CYS A 258 5.05 3.58 20.51
N ARG A 259 3.96 3.07 21.10
CA ARG A 259 3.15 3.74 22.12
C ARG A 259 3.49 3.25 23.51
N PRO A 260 3.15 4.04 24.57
CA PRO A 260 3.42 3.66 25.96
C PRO A 260 2.88 2.28 26.35
N GLU A 261 1.66 1.92 25.92
CA GLU A 261 1.01 0.65 26.18
C GLU A 261 1.76 -0.56 25.60
N TYR A 262 2.55 -0.35 24.55
CA TYR A 262 3.35 -1.41 23.91
C TYR A 262 4.83 -1.37 24.29
N PHE A 263 5.26 -0.39 25.11
CA PHE A 263 6.67 -0.17 25.42
C PHE A 263 7.33 -1.39 26.04
N SER A 264 6.66 -2.08 26.96
CA SER A 264 7.17 -3.31 27.57
C SER A 264 7.46 -4.44 26.58
N LYS A 265 6.74 -4.47 25.45
CA LYS A 265 6.89 -5.50 24.40
C LYS A 265 7.86 -5.07 23.31
N ILE A 266 7.76 -3.82 22.85
CA ILE A 266 8.51 -3.30 21.68
C ILE A 266 9.85 -2.69 22.11
N GLY A 267 9.92 -2.09 23.30
CA GLY A 267 11.11 -1.40 23.79
C GLY A 267 11.41 -0.07 23.11
N ILE A 268 10.45 0.51 22.38
CA ILE A 268 10.56 1.80 21.69
C ILE A 268 9.33 2.63 22.07
N CYS A 269 9.55 3.87 22.55
CA CYS A 269 8.45 4.77 22.84
C CYS A 269 8.90 6.22 22.74
N GLN A 270 7.97 7.11 22.40
CA GLN A 270 8.21 8.54 22.43
C GLN A 270 8.28 9.02 23.88
N GLY A 271 9.46 9.45 24.32
CA GLY A 271 9.72 9.84 25.70
C GLY A 271 11.21 9.85 26.04
N LYS A 272 11.50 9.96 27.34
CA LYS A 272 12.86 9.90 27.89
C LYS A 272 12.87 9.07 29.16
N MET A 273 14.01 8.47 29.46
CA MET A 273 14.28 7.99 30.83
C MET A 273 14.68 9.16 31.70
N ASP A 274 14.05 9.30 32.85
CA ASP A 274 14.41 10.25 33.89
C ASP A 274 14.98 9.47 35.08
N VAL A 275 16.05 10.02 35.67
CA VAL A 275 16.72 9.40 36.81
C VAL A 275 16.42 10.24 38.03
N ASP A 276 15.75 9.68 39.01
CA ASP A 276 15.59 10.34 40.28
C ASP A 276 16.98 10.56 40.94
N LYS A 277 17.37 11.78 41.09
CA LYS A 277 18.69 12.19 41.63
C LYS A 277 18.95 11.72 43.06
N LYS A 278 17.90 11.38 43.81
CA LYS A 278 18.00 10.96 45.21
C LYS A 278 18.04 9.46 45.38
N THR A 279 17.22 8.73 44.62
CA THR A 279 17.10 7.28 44.69
C THR A 279 17.93 6.55 43.66
N GLY A 280 18.34 7.21 42.57
CA GLY A 280 18.96 6.59 41.39
C GLY A 280 17.99 5.76 40.56
N GLU A 281 16.70 5.79 40.88
CA GLU A 281 15.68 5.04 40.17
C GLU A 281 15.41 5.65 38.80
N MET A 282 15.37 4.78 37.77
CA MET A 282 15.09 5.18 36.40
C MET A 282 13.61 4.99 36.08
N THR A 283 12.94 6.08 35.76
CA THR A 283 11.51 6.06 35.35
C THR A 283 11.36 6.57 33.91
N PHE A 284 10.48 5.90 33.15
CA PHE A 284 10.14 6.35 31.81
C PHE A 284 9.11 7.48 31.87
N VAL A 285 9.42 8.62 31.23
CA VAL A 285 8.53 9.77 31.11
C VAL A 285 8.10 9.88 29.65
N PRO A 286 6.81 9.59 29.32
CA PRO A 286 6.30 9.66 27.95
C PRO A 286 6.21 11.11 27.46
N GLY A 287 6.30 11.29 26.13
CA GLY A 287 6.12 12.58 25.43
C GLY A 287 7.43 13.26 25.04
N GLY A 288 7.31 14.48 24.48
CA GLY A 288 8.44 15.23 23.91
C GLY A 288 8.79 14.81 22.49
N ASN A 289 9.95 15.30 21.98
CA ASN A 289 10.37 15.12 20.58
C ASN A 289 11.45 14.04 20.39
N ARG A 290 11.67 13.21 21.39
CA ARG A 290 12.68 12.16 21.34
C ARG A 290 12.05 10.80 21.57
N TRP A 291 12.72 9.77 21.05
CA TRP A 291 12.31 8.38 21.13
C TRP A 291 13.32 7.63 21.99
N TYR A 292 12.88 7.05 23.08
CA TYR A 292 13.71 6.19 23.91
C TYR A 292 13.73 4.77 23.34
N ILE A 293 14.93 4.22 23.24
CA ILE A 293 15.19 2.89 22.67
C ILE A 293 15.81 2.03 23.76
N ASN A 294 15.05 1.06 24.24
CA ASN A 294 15.43 0.23 25.38
C ASN A 294 16.72 -0.58 25.14
N HIS A 295 16.79 -1.30 24.01
CA HIS A 295 17.96 -2.14 23.69
C HIS A 295 19.26 -1.35 23.43
N LEU A 296 19.16 -0.05 23.18
CA LEU A 296 20.30 0.86 23.02
C LEU A 296 20.55 1.70 24.28
N ASN A 297 19.64 1.67 25.25
CA ASN A 297 19.63 2.51 26.44
C ASN A 297 19.89 3.99 26.14
N LYS A 298 19.24 4.53 25.09
CA LYS A 298 19.42 5.93 24.66
C LYS A 298 18.18 6.50 24.01
N SER A 299 18.12 7.84 23.98
CA SER A 299 17.09 8.59 23.25
C SER A 299 17.64 9.10 21.93
N VAL A 300 16.85 8.95 20.86
CA VAL A 300 17.15 9.41 19.51
C VAL A 300 16.13 10.43 19.01
N THR A 301 16.47 11.15 17.96
CA THR A 301 15.53 12.04 17.25
C THR A 301 14.66 11.24 16.28
N THR A 302 13.54 11.80 15.82
CA THR A 302 12.68 11.16 14.80
C THR A 302 13.44 10.82 13.50
N LYS A 303 14.40 11.69 13.10
CA LYS A 303 15.25 11.43 11.92
C LYS A 303 16.12 10.16 12.08
N GLN A 304 16.54 9.86 13.29
CA GLN A 304 17.39 8.70 13.59
C GLN A 304 16.58 7.43 13.87
N LEU A 305 15.28 7.57 14.17
CA LEU A 305 14.41 6.45 14.55
C LEU A 305 14.31 5.39 13.45
N PHE A 306 14.11 5.82 12.20
CA PHE A 306 13.81 4.90 11.11
C PHE A 306 15.06 4.23 10.53
N SER A 307 15.66 3.35 11.31
CA SER A 307 16.89 2.62 10.93
C SER A 307 16.86 1.16 11.37
N SER A 308 17.63 0.31 10.69
CA SER A 308 17.80 -1.11 11.04
C SER A 308 18.48 -1.34 12.40
N ALA A 309 19.24 -0.35 12.88
CA ALA A 309 19.84 -0.41 14.22
C ALA A 309 18.79 -0.29 15.35
N ILE A 310 17.65 0.33 15.05
CA ILE A 310 16.55 0.53 16.00
C ILE A 310 15.45 -0.50 15.78
N PHE A 311 14.97 -0.65 14.56
CA PHE A 311 14.01 -1.68 14.20
C PHE A 311 14.74 -2.98 13.82
N THR A 312 15.38 -3.59 14.82
CA THR A 312 16.06 -4.87 14.64
C THR A 312 15.07 -6.00 14.31
N PRO A 313 15.53 -7.14 13.78
CA PRO A 313 14.64 -8.28 13.53
C PRO A 313 13.84 -8.72 14.77
N ASP A 314 14.42 -8.63 15.97
CA ASP A 314 13.73 -8.99 17.20
C ASP A 314 12.66 -7.96 17.58
N VAL A 315 12.93 -6.66 17.39
CA VAL A 315 11.92 -5.60 17.55
C VAL A 315 10.78 -5.80 16.57
N LEU A 316 11.07 -6.06 15.30
CA LEU A 316 10.04 -6.31 14.29
C LEU A 316 9.19 -7.54 14.62
N LYS A 317 9.79 -8.62 15.10
CA LYS A 317 9.06 -9.81 15.59
C LYS A 317 8.16 -9.49 16.79
N SER A 318 8.63 -8.64 17.71
CA SER A 318 7.82 -8.19 18.85
C SER A 318 6.67 -7.29 18.44
N MET A 319 6.84 -6.50 17.37
CA MET A 319 5.79 -5.65 16.81
C MET A 319 4.75 -6.44 16.01
N GLU A 320 5.16 -7.55 15.39
CA GLU A 320 4.34 -8.30 14.43
C GLU A 320 2.95 -8.66 14.98
N PRO A 321 2.77 -9.26 16.15
CA PRO A 321 1.43 -9.60 16.66
C PRO A 321 0.56 -8.36 16.88
N ILE A 322 1.14 -7.25 17.33
CA ILE A 322 0.42 -5.99 17.59
C ILE A 322 -0.06 -5.38 16.27
N VAL A 323 0.84 -5.30 15.28
CA VAL A 323 0.53 -4.71 13.98
C VAL A 323 -0.44 -5.59 13.19
N ASN A 324 -0.23 -6.91 13.21
CA ASN A 324 -1.11 -7.85 12.52
C ASN A 324 -2.52 -7.80 13.08
N ASP A 325 -2.69 -7.75 14.40
CA ASP A 325 -4.02 -7.63 15.04
C ASP A 325 -4.72 -6.31 14.67
N TYR A 326 -3.97 -5.22 14.59
CA TYR A 326 -4.53 -3.91 14.18
C TYR A 326 -5.14 -3.95 12.77
N PHE A 327 -4.54 -4.72 11.84
CA PHE A 327 -5.00 -4.83 10.46
C PHE A 327 -5.86 -6.07 10.19
N LYS A 328 -5.86 -7.08 11.04
CA LYS A 328 -6.63 -8.32 10.87
C LYS A 328 -8.13 -8.06 11.07
N PHE A 329 -8.98 -8.67 10.25
CA PHE A 329 -10.41 -8.76 10.56
C PHE A 329 -10.61 -9.62 11.80
N LYS A 330 -11.47 -9.21 12.71
CA LYS A 330 -11.89 -10.07 13.82
C LYS A 330 -12.66 -11.27 13.27
N SER A 331 -12.40 -12.45 13.83
CA SER A 331 -13.20 -13.64 13.56
C SER A 331 -14.58 -13.53 14.23
N LEU A 332 -15.54 -14.33 13.77
CA LEU A 332 -16.86 -14.38 14.42
C LEU A 332 -16.75 -14.75 15.90
N GLN A 333 -15.85 -15.68 16.25
CA GLN A 333 -15.60 -16.07 17.64
C GLN A 333 -15.08 -14.91 18.49
N GLU A 334 -14.09 -14.15 17.97
CA GLU A 334 -13.58 -12.96 18.66
C GLU A 334 -14.64 -11.86 18.82
N ILE A 335 -15.62 -11.79 17.90
CA ILE A 335 -16.76 -10.86 18.02
C ILE A 335 -17.74 -11.33 19.10
N GLU A 336 -18.09 -12.61 19.11
CA GLU A 336 -18.96 -13.22 20.13
C GLU A 336 -18.38 -13.15 21.54
N GLU A 337 -17.05 -13.30 21.67
CA GLU A 337 -16.34 -13.12 22.97
C GLU A 337 -16.45 -11.67 23.46
N VAL A 338 -16.25 -10.69 22.59
CA VAL A 338 -16.39 -9.26 22.93
C VAL A 338 -17.86 -8.93 23.28
N GLU A 339 -18.84 -9.49 22.56
CA GLU A 339 -20.25 -9.30 22.89
C GLU A 339 -20.59 -9.88 24.27
N LYS A 340 -20.08 -11.06 24.61
CA LYS A 340 -20.25 -11.65 25.95
C LYS A 340 -19.61 -10.82 27.05
N GLU A 341 -18.36 -10.34 26.83
CA GLU A 341 -17.71 -9.43 27.78
C GLU A 341 -18.52 -8.14 28.00
N PHE A 342 -19.12 -7.60 26.93
CA PHE A 342 -19.98 -6.43 27.01
C PHE A 342 -21.26 -6.72 27.79
N ASP A 343 -21.91 -7.86 27.54
CA ASP A 343 -23.12 -8.28 28.26
C ASP A 343 -22.84 -8.55 29.74
N GLU A 344 -21.67 -9.10 30.07
CA GLU A 344 -21.21 -9.29 31.46
C GLU A 344 -20.97 -7.96 32.17
N ILE A 345 -20.37 -6.98 31.50
CA ILE A 345 -20.17 -5.62 32.06
C ILE A 345 -21.50 -4.92 32.29
N ILE A 346 -22.46 -5.03 31.37
CA ILE A 346 -23.76 -4.42 31.48
C ILE A 346 -24.58 -5.13 32.57
N SER A 347 -24.52 -6.46 32.66
CA SER A 347 -25.28 -7.25 33.64
C SER A 347 -24.65 -7.23 35.06
N GLY A 348 -23.34 -7.00 35.15
CA GLY A 348 -22.62 -6.86 36.44
C GLY A 348 -22.63 -5.46 37.05
N GLY A 349 -23.22 -4.48 36.34
CA GLY A 349 -23.17 -3.05 36.71
C GLY A 349 -24.33 -2.54 37.58
N ASP A 350 -25.02 -3.41 38.36
CA ASP A 350 -26.06 -2.97 39.32
C ASP A 350 -25.52 -2.81 40.74
N SER A 351 -24.40 -2.08 40.90
CA SER A 351 -23.99 -1.43 42.15
C SER A 351 -22.87 -0.44 41.90
N ASP A 352 -23.18 0.73 41.42
CA ASP A 352 -22.70 2.07 41.77
C ASP A 352 -23.01 3.04 40.63
N SER A 353 -23.88 3.97 40.93
CA SER A 353 -24.24 5.07 40.05
C SER A 353 -23.07 6.03 39.89
N ASP A 354 -22.28 5.87 38.82
CA ASP A 354 -21.51 6.97 38.27
C ASP A 354 -21.66 6.97 36.74
N THR A 355 -22.28 8.04 36.27
CA THR A 355 -22.61 8.32 34.88
C THR A 355 -21.36 8.34 34.01
N LEU A 356 -21.16 7.30 33.21
CA LEU A 356 -20.27 7.36 32.07
C LEU A 356 -21.02 7.95 30.88
N ASP A 357 -20.56 9.12 30.47
CA ASP A 357 -21.07 9.86 29.33
C ASP A 357 -20.87 9.04 28.02
N ALA A 358 -21.99 8.70 27.39
CA ALA A 358 -22.04 7.88 26.18
C ALA A 358 -21.60 8.63 24.90
N GLY A 359 -20.86 9.76 25.04
CA GLY A 359 -20.54 10.67 23.93
C GLY A 359 -19.41 10.27 22.97
N ASP A 360 -18.55 9.32 23.32
CA ASP A 360 -17.27 9.14 22.58
C ASP A 360 -17.16 7.90 21.65
N PHE A 361 -18.23 7.18 21.40
CA PHE A 361 -18.16 5.95 20.60
C PHE A 361 -18.68 6.02 19.17
N PHE A 362 -19.27 7.14 18.73
CA PHE A 362 -19.78 7.28 17.37
C PHE A 362 -19.39 8.61 16.74
N ASP A 363 -18.13 8.74 16.33
CA ASP A 363 -17.74 9.68 15.26
C ASP A 363 -16.83 8.98 14.26
N VAL A 364 -17.48 8.33 13.30
CA VAL A 364 -16.88 7.91 12.04
C VAL A 364 -17.69 8.58 10.94
N ASN A 365 -17.27 9.78 10.56
CA ASN A 365 -17.57 10.39 9.27
C ASN A 365 -16.28 10.57 8.46
#